data_0edeb6d3f6dd8035225322171023c5f5
#
_entry.id   0edeb6d3f6dd8035225322171023c5f5
#
_cell.length_a   1.000
_cell.length_b   1.000
_cell.length_c   1.000
_cell.angle_alpha   90.00
_cell.angle_beta   90.00
_cell.angle_gamma   90.00
#
_symmetry.space_group_name_H-M   'P 1'
#
loop_
_entity.id
_entity.type
_entity.pdbx_description
1 polymer ?
#
loop_
_entity_poly.entity_id
_entity_poly.type
_entity_poly.pdbx_seq_one_letter_code
_entity_poly.pdbx_strand_id
1 'polypeptide(L)'
;MKCISLTASAIVPALAVLVVGCDAPEQAPTKMNSSSAPAWSESTTVSTTPPVALPTPADFLVEVIITEQKCFGSAGCNYRYTIDPHYVSAKPLPEKTTVIFTVTGGDQDQVGNFTIDAEGTARFDRETSISGAENANLQATVTRVVVGR
;
A
#
# COMPACT_ATOMS: atom_id res chain seq x y z
N MET A 1 36.70 1.37 35.82
CA MET A 1 36.70 -0.11 35.69
C MET A 1 35.44 -0.66 36.32
N LYS A 2 34.47 -1.05 35.51
CA LYS A 2 33.38 -1.95 35.93
C LYS A 2 32.77 -2.55 34.64
N CYS A 3 33.15 -3.78 34.36
CA CYS A 3 32.57 -4.61 33.30
C CYS A 3 31.23 -5.15 33.80
N ILE A 4 30.15 -4.92 33.02
CA ILE A 4 28.89 -5.60 33.26
C ILE A 4 28.69 -6.55 32.10
N SER A 5 28.82 -7.84 32.38
CA SER A 5 28.45 -8.96 31.51
C SER A 5 26.93 -9.11 31.47
N LEU A 6 26.36 -9.08 30.31
CA LEU A 6 24.97 -9.47 30.06
C LEU A 6 24.94 -10.82 29.35
N THR A 7 24.45 -11.80 30.07
CA THR A 7 24.18 -13.16 29.59
C THR A 7 22.98 -13.19 28.64
N ALA A 8 23.21 -13.78 27.48
CA ALA A 8 22.15 -14.09 26.50
C ALA A 8 21.38 -15.34 26.93
N SER A 9 20.07 -15.23 27.11
CA SER A 9 19.15 -16.36 27.22
C SER A 9 18.46 -16.58 25.89
N ALA A 10 18.82 -17.66 25.22
CA ALA A 10 18.14 -18.16 24.03
C ALA A 10 16.96 -19.04 24.44
N ILE A 11 15.74 -18.65 24.11
CA ILE A 11 14.54 -19.46 24.22
C ILE A 11 14.09 -19.79 22.79
N VAL A 12 14.18 -21.04 22.41
CA VAL A 12 13.65 -21.63 21.18
C VAL A 12 12.31 -22.28 21.48
N PRO A 13 11.18 -21.89 20.90
CA PRO A 13 9.99 -22.71 20.87
C PRO A 13 9.93 -23.53 19.57
N ALA A 14 9.90 -24.85 19.72
CA ALA A 14 9.58 -25.79 18.65
C ALA A 14 8.08 -25.68 18.31
N LEU A 15 7.75 -25.33 17.07
CA LEU A 15 6.39 -25.41 16.53
C LEU A 15 6.23 -26.73 15.77
N ALA A 16 5.36 -27.60 16.31
CA ALA A 16 4.90 -28.80 15.64
C ALA A 16 3.91 -28.45 14.52
N VAL A 17 4.20 -28.90 13.30
CA VAL A 17 3.31 -28.81 12.15
C VAL A 17 2.38 -30.02 12.15
N LEU A 18 1.09 -29.78 12.37
CA LEU A 18 0.03 -30.76 12.13
C LEU A 18 -0.47 -30.60 10.69
N VAL A 19 -0.15 -31.60 9.87
CA VAL A 19 -0.71 -31.77 8.52
C VAL A 19 -2.03 -32.51 8.66
N VAL A 20 -3.14 -31.81 8.41
CA VAL A 20 -4.45 -32.44 8.25
C VAL A 20 -4.69 -32.63 6.76
N GLY A 21 -4.65 -33.87 6.30
CA GLY A 21 -5.06 -34.30 4.98
C GLY A 21 -6.60 -34.27 4.88
N CYS A 22 -7.12 -33.56 3.87
CA CYS A 22 -8.51 -33.70 3.47
C CYS A 22 -8.60 -34.64 2.25
N ASP A 23 -9.24 -35.78 2.51
CA ASP A 23 -9.66 -36.79 1.53
C ASP A 23 -10.72 -36.20 0.60
N ALA A 24 -10.56 -36.35 -0.69
CA ALA A 24 -11.56 -36.02 -1.70
C ALA A 24 -12.40 -37.27 -2.01
N PRO A 25 -13.73 -37.21 -2.01
CA PRO A 25 -14.54 -38.28 -2.54
C PRO A 25 -14.65 -38.18 -4.05
N GLU A 26 -14.16 -39.24 -4.68
CA GLU A 26 -14.38 -39.61 -6.06
C GLU A 26 -15.86 -39.89 -6.33
N GLN A 27 -16.51 -39.16 -7.21
CA GLN A 27 -17.86 -39.51 -7.70
C GLN A 27 -17.80 -39.90 -9.17
N ALA A 28 -18.17 -41.13 -9.42
CA ALA A 28 -18.31 -41.83 -10.68
C ALA A 28 -19.41 -41.21 -11.58
N PRO A 29 -19.36 -41.45 -12.91
CA PRO A 29 -20.24 -40.80 -13.88
C PRO A 29 -21.59 -41.48 -13.96
N THR A 30 -22.67 -40.72 -13.85
CA THR A 30 -24.01 -41.18 -14.17
C THR A 30 -24.44 -40.71 -15.54
N LYS A 31 -24.93 -41.65 -16.31
CA LYS A 31 -25.35 -41.59 -17.71
C LYS A 31 -26.48 -40.60 -17.98
N MET A 32 -26.37 -40.03 -19.16
CA MET A 32 -27.39 -39.59 -20.13
C MET A 32 -28.86 -39.62 -19.69
N ASN A 33 -29.53 -38.49 -19.84
CA ASN A 33 -30.88 -38.47 -20.34
C ASN A 33 -31.06 -37.30 -21.32
N SER A 34 -31.24 -37.61 -22.58
CA SER A 34 -31.67 -36.70 -23.62
C SER A 34 -33.09 -36.24 -23.32
N SER A 35 -33.27 -34.93 -23.11
CA SER A 35 -34.57 -34.33 -23.21
C SER A 35 -34.45 -33.03 -23.98
N SER A 36 -34.97 -33.05 -25.20
CA SER A 36 -35.09 -31.90 -26.06
C SER A 36 -35.99 -30.86 -25.42
N ALA A 37 -35.44 -29.69 -25.14
CA ALA A 37 -36.21 -28.50 -24.78
C ALA A 37 -35.86 -27.34 -25.73
N PRO A 38 -36.86 -26.51 -26.08
CA PRO A 38 -36.77 -25.58 -27.19
C PRO A 38 -35.79 -24.45 -26.94
N ALA A 39 -35.06 -24.10 -28.00
CA ALA A 39 -34.13 -22.98 -28.06
C ALA A 39 -34.86 -21.66 -27.80
N TRP A 40 -34.77 -21.16 -26.61
CA TRP A 40 -34.96 -19.74 -26.32
C TRP A 40 -33.64 -19.05 -26.58
N SER A 41 -33.52 -18.40 -27.74
CA SER A 41 -32.43 -17.47 -28.00
C SER A 41 -32.69 -16.21 -27.18
N GLU A 42 -32.31 -16.25 -25.89
CA GLU A 42 -32.10 -15.03 -25.17
C GLU A 42 -30.74 -14.45 -25.61
N SER A 43 -30.82 -13.50 -26.55
CA SER A 43 -29.74 -12.59 -26.84
C SER A 43 -29.51 -11.75 -25.57
N THR A 44 -28.78 -12.30 -24.63
CA THR A 44 -28.20 -11.53 -23.55
C THR A 44 -27.11 -10.65 -24.16
N THR A 45 -27.51 -9.45 -24.58
CA THR A 45 -26.55 -8.37 -24.84
C THR A 45 -25.85 -8.12 -23.51
N VAL A 46 -24.75 -8.81 -23.29
CA VAL A 46 -23.80 -8.48 -22.22
C VAL A 46 -23.26 -7.11 -22.59
N SER A 47 -23.83 -6.07 -21.97
CA SER A 47 -23.28 -4.73 -22.01
C SER A 47 -21.93 -4.80 -21.29
N THR A 48 -20.90 -5.04 -22.08
CA THR A 48 -19.51 -5.04 -21.56
C THR A 48 -19.15 -3.58 -21.33
N THR A 49 -19.52 -3.05 -20.14
CA THR A 49 -18.96 -1.80 -19.65
C THR A 49 -17.43 -2.01 -19.58
N PRO A 50 -16.64 -1.20 -20.28
CA PRO A 50 -15.18 -1.34 -20.21
C PRO A 50 -14.76 -1.30 -18.73
N PRO A 51 -13.84 -2.15 -18.29
CA PRO A 51 -13.37 -2.14 -16.92
C PRO A 51 -12.79 -0.76 -16.62
N VAL A 52 -13.34 -0.09 -15.61
CA VAL A 52 -12.82 1.20 -15.14
C VAL A 52 -11.38 0.95 -14.65
N ALA A 53 -10.42 1.57 -15.33
CA ALA A 53 -9.01 1.46 -14.94
C ALA A 53 -8.81 2.10 -13.58
N LEU A 54 -8.43 1.31 -12.59
CA LEU A 54 -8.14 1.78 -11.23
C LEU A 54 -6.85 2.62 -11.21
N PRO A 55 -6.74 3.58 -10.28
CA PRO A 55 -5.53 4.36 -10.11
C PRO A 55 -4.37 3.47 -9.61
N THR A 56 -3.18 3.79 -10.06
CA THR A 56 -1.92 3.10 -9.75
C THR A 56 -0.94 4.07 -9.07
N PRO A 57 0.16 3.61 -8.45
CA PRO A 57 1.17 4.50 -7.87
C PRO A 57 1.72 5.57 -8.84
N ALA A 58 1.84 5.24 -10.13
CA ALA A 58 2.33 6.16 -11.15
C ALA A 58 1.36 7.32 -11.48
N ASP A 59 0.12 7.23 -11.03
CA ASP A 59 -0.90 8.27 -11.25
C ASP A 59 -0.82 9.38 -10.18
N PHE A 60 0.12 9.28 -9.23
CA PHE A 60 0.30 10.25 -8.14
C PHE A 60 1.73 10.77 -8.10
N LEU A 61 1.87 12.05 -7.89
CA LEU A 61 3.12 12.74 -7.54
C LEU A 61 3.00 13.24 -6.11
N VAL A 62 4.04 13.06 -5.30
CA VAL A 62 4.08 13.56 -3.93
C VAL A 62 5.35 14.37 -3.76
N GLU A 63 5.20 15.65 -3.47
CA GLU A 63 6.33 16.53 -3.18
C GLU A 63 6.55 16.63 -1.66
N VAL A 64 7.82 16.67 -1.22
CA VAL A 64 8.20 16.91 0.18
C VAL A 64 8.51 18.38 0.35
N ILE A 65 7.77 19.05 1.23
CA ILE A 65 7.98 20.45 1.59
C ILE A 65 8.63 20.50 2.97
N ILE A 66 9.90 20.90 3.04
CA ILE A 66 10.60 21.09 4.31
C ILE A 66 10.11 22.40 4.93
N THR A 67 9.50 22.32 6.11
CA THR A 67 8.97 23.46 6.87
C THR A 67 9.98 24.00 7.87
N GLU A 68 10.84 23.13 8.42
CA GLU A 68 11.88 23.52 9.36
C GLU A 68 13.10 22.58 9.24
N GLN A 69 14.30 23.13 9.38
CA GLN A 69 15.54 22.38 9.49
C GLN A 69 16.32 22.87 10.70
N LYS A 70 16.70 21.96 11.58
CA LYS A 70 17.56 22.22 12.74
C LYS A 70 18.75 21.27 12.74
N CYS A 71 19.95 21.83 12.69
CA CYS A 71 21.19 21.04 12.68
C CYS A 71 21.95 21.17 14.00
N PHE A 72 22.56 20.07 14.44
CA PHE A 72 23.24 19.92 15.73
C PHE A 72 24.71 19.52 15.54
N GLY A 73 25.36 20.09 14.55
CA GLY A 73 26.74 19.78 14.21
C GLY A 73 26.94 18.31 13.82
N SER A 74 27.87 17.62 14.48
CA SER A 74 28.15 16.21 14.17
C SER A 74 27.00 15.23 14.45
N ALA A 75 25.96 15.66 15.14
CA ALA A 75 24.76 14.84 15.39
C ALA A 75 23.74 14.86 14.23
N GLY A 76 24.05 15.58 13.13
CA GLY A 76 23.16 15.69 11.99
C GLY A 76 22.09 16.74 12.15
N CYS A 77 21.06 16.66 11.32
CA CYS A 77 19.93 17.59 11.29
C CYS A 77 18.61 16.87 11.52
N ASN A 78 17.66 17.61 12.07
CA ASN A 78 16.26 17.22 12.11
C ASN A 78 15.47 18.09 11.13
N TYR A 79 14.69 17.47 10.27
CA TYR A 79 13.85 18.09 9.28
C TYR A 79 12.39 17.92 9.68
N ARG A 80 11.65 19.02 9.76
CA ARG A 80 10.19 18.98 9.74
C ARG A 80 9.71 19.13 8.31
N TYR A 81 8.77 18.32 7.92
CA TYR A 81 8.23 18.37 6.58
C TYR A 81 6.74 18.09 6.55
N THR A 82 6.09 18.58 5.53
CA THR A 82 4.77 18.16 5.08
C THR A 82 4.89 17.63 3.66
N ILE A 83 3.81 17.09 3.12
CA ILE A 83 3.75 16.65 1.73
C ILE A 83 2.70 17.46 0.96
N ASP A 84 2.95 17.62 -0.34
CA ASP A 84 1.99 18.14 -1.31
C ASP A 84 1.68 17.05 -2.34
N PRO A 85 0.53 16.36 -2.19
CA PRO A 85 0.14 15.28 -3.09
C PRO A 85 -0.66 15.80 -4.29
N HIS A 86 -0.28 15.34 -5.49
CA HIS A 86 -0.93 15.65 -6.76
C HIS A 86 -1.40 14.39 -7.47
N TYR A 87 -2.65 14.37 -7.92
CA TYR A 87 -3.16 13.37 -8.84
C TYR A 87 -2.92 13.83 -10.28
N VAL A 88 -2.12 13.08 -11.06
CA VAL A 88 -1.65 13.48 -12.38
C VAL A 88 -2.25 12.68 -13.54
N SER A 89 -3.30 11.91 -13.28
CA SER A 89 -3.96 11.05 -14.25
C SER A 89 -5.37 11.54 -14.58
N ALA A 90 -5.84 11.23 -15.79
CA ALA A 90 -7.23 11.46 -16.20
C ALA A 90 -8.18 10.31 -15.82
N LYS A 91 -7.70 9.26 -15.16
CA LYS A 91 -8.55 8.16 -14.70
C LYS A 91 -9.50 8.65 -13.60
N PRO A 92 -10.75 8.16 -13.56
CA PRO A 92 -11.64 8.54 -12.47
C PRO A 92 -11.13 8.00 -11.13
N LEU A 93 -11.15 8.86 -10.12
CA LEU A 93 -10.86 8.45 -8.74
C LEU A 93 -12.11 7.87 -8.10
N PRO A 94 -12.02 6.76 -7.36
CA PRO A 94 -13.07 6.30 -6.48
C PRO A 94 -13.33 7.30 -5.32
N GLU A 95 -14.53 7.23 -4.71
CA GLU A 95 -14.92 8.13 -3.61
C GLU A 95 -13.90 8.26 -2.49
N LYS A 96 -13.17 7.18 -2.23
CA LYS A 96 -12.09 7.17 -1.24
C LYS A 96 -10.92 6.34 -1.72
N THR A 97 -9.82 6.99 -1.98
CA THR A 97 -8.56 6.35 -2.36
C THR A 97 -7.49 6.65 -1.31
N THR A 98 -6.89 5.62 -0.71
CA THR A 98 -5.77 5.75 0.21
C THR A 98 -4.46 5.51 -0.53
N VAL A 99 -3.56 6.47 -0.47
CA VAL A 99 -2.25 6.41 -1.10
C VAL A 99 -1.19 6.25 -0.01
N ILE A 100 -0.34 5.25 -0.16
CA ILE A 100 0.78 4.96 0.73
C ILE A 100 2.05 5.38 0.01
N PHE A 101 2.87 6.16 0.69
CA PHE A 101 4.14 6.66 0.17
C PHE A 101 5.28 6.40 1.17
N THR A 102 6.51 6.43 0.68
CA THR A 102 7.72 6.36 1.48
C THR A 102 8.55 7.61 1.23
N VAL A 103 9.01 8.25 2.31
CA VAL A 103 9.98 9.35 2.27
C VAL A 103 11.35 8.76 2.53
N THR A 104 12.27 9.01 1.60
CA THR A 104 13.66 8.59 1.62
C THR A 104 14.59 9.80 1.68
N GLY A 105 15.89 9.57 1.87
CA GLY A 105 16.91 10.62 1.94
C GLY A 105 17.26 11.09 3.35
N GLY A 106 16.55 10.63 4.38
CA GLY A 106 16.94 10.75 5.78
C GLY A 106 17.78 9.56 6.26
N ASP A 107 18.04 9.51 7.56
CA ASP A 107 18.76 8.39 8.20
C ASP A 107 17.98 7.08 8.14
N GLN A 108 16.66 7.16 8.08
CA GLN A 108 15.75 6.04 7.96
C GLN A 108 14.57 6.43 7.05
N ASP A 109 14.11 5.48 6.25
CA ASP A 109 12.92 5.65 5.43
C ASP A 109 11.67 5.75 6.30
N GLN A 110 10.77 6.67 5.96
CA GLN A 110 9.50 6.84 6.65
C GLN A 110 8.33 6.54 5.74
N VAL A 111 7.40 5.71 6.20
CA VAL A 111 6.16 5.40 5.49
C VAL A 111 5.04 6.29 6.00
N GLY A 112 4.34 6.93 5.07
CA GLY A 112 3.16 7.72 5.33
C GLY A 112 1.99 7.32 4.45
N ASN A 113 0.83 7.90 4.72
CA ASN A 113 -0.35 7.77 3.88
C ASN A 113 -1.19 9.03 3.89
N PHE A 114 -1.94 9.24 2.82
CA PHE A 114 -2.99 10.25 2.73
C PHE A 114 -4.22 9.65 2.05
N THR A 115 -5.35 10.34 2.20
CA THR A 115 -6.58 9.98 1.50
C THR A 115 -6.91 11.06 0.48
N ILE A 116 -7.34 10.65 -0.71
CA ILE A 116 -7.82 11.52 -1.76
C ILE A 116 -9.27 11.13 -2.11
N ASP A 117 -10.12 12.11 -2.32
CA ASP A 117 -11.52 11.93 -2.71
C ASP A 117 -11.70 11.88 -4.23
N ALA A 118 -12.93 11.68 -4.69
CA ALA A 118 -13.27 11.59 -6.11
C ALA A 118 -13.03 12.91 -6.86
N GLU A 119 -13.04 14.03 -6.16
CA GLU A 119 -12.79 15.37 -6.67
C GLU A 119 -11.29 15.66 -6.82
N GLY A 120 -10.43 14.74 -6.37
CA GLY A 120 -8.98 14.91 -6.41
C GLY A 120 -8.43 15.73 -5.24
N THR A 121 -9.25 15.97 -4.20
CA THR A 121 -8.81 16.69 -3.01
C THR A 121 -8.09 15.75 -2.06
N ALA A 122 -6.82 15.97 -1.86
CA ALA A 122 -6.02 15.21 -0.89
C ALA A 122 -6.08 15.88 0.49
N ARG A 123 -6.19 15.04 1.53
CA ARG A 123 -6.13 15.47 2.94
C ARG A 123 -4.90 14.91 3.60
N PHE A 124 -3.97 15.79 3.91
CA PHE A 124 -2.77 15.50 4.68
C PHE A 124 -2.49 16.65 5.64
N ASP A 125 -2.90 16.49 6.89
CA ASP A 125 -2.80 17.52 7.93
C ASP A 125 -1.66 17.22 8.93
N ARG A 126 -0.64 16.45 8.50
CA ARG A 126 0.45 16.04 9.40
C ARG A 126 1.77 16.67 9.01
N GLU A 127 2.34 17.41 9.94
CA GLU A 127 3.76 17.72 9.95
C GLU A 127 4.51 16.55 10.59
N THR A 128 5.54 16.07 9.93
CA THR A 128 6.34 14.91 10.37
C THR A 128 7.80 15.32 10.48
N SER A 129 8.56 14.63 11.33
CA SER A 129 10.00 14.89 11.49
C SER A 129 10.82 13.68 11.04
N ILE A 130 11.97 13.94 10.41
CA ILE A 130 12.93 12.93 9.99
C ILE A 130 14.37 13.46 10.28
N SER A 131 15.22 12.58 10.79
CA SER A 131 16.66 12.89 10.96
C SER A 131 17.41 12.61 9.67
N GLY A 132 18.50 13.35 9.44
CA GLY A 132 19.33 13.15 8.27
C GLY A 132 20.61 13.98 8.30
N ALA A 133 21.44 13.82 7.28
CA ALA A 133 22.63 14.65 7.08
C ALA A 133 22.25 16.12 6.83
N GLU A 134 23.20 17.04 6.96
CA GLU A 134 22.96 18.49 6.76
C GLU A 134 22.39 18.83 5.37
N ASN A 135 22.71 18.02 4.37
CA ASN A 135 22.22 18.19 2.99
C ASN A 135 21.33 17.02 2.56
N ALA A 136 20.49 16.52 3.45
CA ALA A 136 19.57 15.44 3.14
C ALA A 136 18.60 15.87 2.03
N ASN A 137 18.52 15.06 0.96
CA ASN A 137 17.60 15.27 -0.14
C ASN A 137 16.36 14.38 0.09
N LEU A 138 15.37 14.91 0.78
CA LEU A 138 14.15 14.18 1.09
C LEU A 138 13.28 14.04 -0.16
N GLN A 139 12.89 12.82 -0.49
CA GLN A 139 12.03 12.51 -1.63
C GLN A 139 10.90 11.58 -1.21
N ALA A 140 9.70 11.82 -1.71
CA ALA A 140 8.57 10.93 -1.51
C ALA A 140 8.30 10.10 -2.76
N THR A 141 8.05 8.81 -2.56
CA THR A 141 7.68 7.88 -3.63
C THR A 141 6.42 7.14 -3.23
N VAL A 142 5.41 7.14 -4.11
CA VAL A 142 4.19 6.38 -3.89
C VAL A 142 4.48 4.89 -4.10
N THR A 143 4.17 4.10 -3.08
CA THR A 143 4.45 2.66 -3.07
C THR A 143 3.20 1.81 -3.27
N ARG A 144 2.03 2.32 -2.84
CA ARG A 144 0.78 1.57 -2.92
C ARG A 144 -0.43 2.50 -3.01
N VAL A 145 -1.43 2.06 -3.77
CA VAL A 145 -2.75 2.68 -3.83
C VAL A 145 -3.79 1.65 -3.39
N VAL A 146 -4.67 2.04 -2.48
CA VAL A 146 -5.76 1.21 -1.96
C VAL A 146 -7.07 1.95 -2.20
N VAL A 147 -7.91 1.34 -3.02
CA VAL A 147 -9.24 1.87 -3.32
C VAL A 147 -10.21 1.41 -2.24
N GLY A 148 -10.88 2.36 -1.57
CA GLY A 148 -11.95 2.09 -0.64
C GLY A 148 -13.19 1.57 -1.39
N ARG A 149 -13.89 0.66 -0.77
CA ARG A 149 -15.22 0.20 -1.21
C ARG A 149 -16.28 0.90 -0.42
#